data_1b22ca40873395a1a7c317bff87fb764
#
_entry.id   1b22ca40873395a1a7c317bff87fb764
#
_cell.length_a   1.000
_cell.length_b   1.000
_cell.length_c   1.000
_cell.angle_alpha   90.00
_cell.angle_beta   90.00
_cell.angle_gamma   90.00
#
_symmetry.space_group_name_H-M   'P 1'
#
loop_
_entity.id
_entity.type
_entity.pdbx_description
1 polymer ?
#
loop_
_entity_poly.entity_id
_entity_poly.type
_entity_poly.pdbx_seq_one_letter_code
_entity_poly.pdbx_strand_id
1 'polypeptide(L)'
;MRDLSRRSFVSAAVAVAVCRRATAQNMTPVIGPRVALKGYDPISYFTDGKPEKGSSEFTFAFDDTTYWFKSAEHREKFASDPEHYAPQFDGYCAIQVSRGLKVEADPEAWTITNGKLYVFSKKGGPAYFGKQPVAIAEKAKENWPKLHTQ
;
A
#
# COMPACT_ATOMS: atom_id res chain seq x y z
N MET A 1 -69.76 25.29 36.49
CA MET A 1 -69.20 24.40 37.50
C MET A 1 -68.06 23.64 36.90
N ARG A 2 -66.89 23.93 37.43
CA ARG A 2 -65.61 23.20 37.38
C ARG A 2 -65.07 22.92 36.01
N ASP A 3 -64.20 23.86 35.59
CA ASP A 3 -63.16 23.74 34.61
C ASP A 3 -62.08 22.75 35.03
N LEU A 4 -61.74 21.83 34.14
CA LEU A 4 -60.55 21.01 34.26
C LEU A 4 -59.60 21.40 33.16
N SER A 5 -58.66 22.23 33.59
CA SER A 5 -57.51 22.68 32.84
C SER A 5 -56.67 21.48 32.33
N ARG A 6 -56.55 21.34 31.02
CA ARG A 6 -55.64 20.40 30.38
C ARG A 6 -54.26 21.10 30.23
N ARG A 7 -53.34 20.74 31.09
CA ARG A 7 -51.93 21.10 30.95
C ARG A 7 -51.28 20.19 29.94
N SER A 8 -51.02 20.71 28.76
CA SER A 8 -50.20 20.07 27.74
C SER A 8 -48.73 20.09 28.19
N PHE A 9 -48.20 18.92 28.49
CA PHE A 9 -46.74 18.75 28.62
C PHE A 9 -46.14 18.59 27.25
N VAL A 10 -45.45 19.62 26.79
CA VAL A 10 -44.57 19.54 25.61
C VAL A 10 -43.27 18.91 26.06
N SER A 11 -43.09 17.62 25.76
CA SER A 11 -41.83 16.95 25.95
C SER A 11 -40.90 17.34 24.81
N ALA A 12 -39.96 18.22 25.09
CA ALA A 12 -38.83 18.51 24.20
C ALA A 12 -37.87 17.32 24.22
N ALA A 13 -37.89 16.54 23.15
CA ALA A 13 -36.88 15.52 22.92
C ALA A 13 -35.55 16.19 22.51
N VAL A 14 -34.61 16.27 23.45
CA VAL A 14 -33.25 16.68 23.14
C VAL A 14 -32.58 15.53 22.42
N ALA A 15 -32.45 15.65 21.12
CA ALA A 15 -31.62 14.74 20.31
C ALA A 15 -30.14 15.02 20.62
N VAL A 16 -29.55 14.22 21.49
CA VAL A 16 -28.10 14.22 21.69
C VAL A 16 -27.47 13.59 20.45
N ALA A 17 -26.95 14.42 19.55
CA ALA A 17 -26.14 13.98 18.46
C ALA A 17 -24.80 13.45 19.04
N VAL A 18 -24.71 12.14 19.20
CA VAL A 18 -23.46 11.47 19.53
C VAL A 18 -22.57 11.56 18.30
N CYS A 19 -21.76 12.60 18.26
CA CYS A 19 -20.67 12.71 17.31
C CYS A 19 -19.68 11.59 17.65
N ARG A 20 -19.79 10.45 16.96
CA ARG A 20 -18.79 9.39 17.03
C ARG A 20 -17.53 9.98 16.40
N ARG A 21 -16.63 10.52 17.24
CA ARG A 21 -15.25 10.73 16.86
C ARG A 21 -14.73 9.35 16.50
N ALA A 22 -14.46 9.15 15.20
CA ALA A 22 -13.66 8.04 14.77
C ALA A 22 -12.32 8.14 15.53
N THR A 23 -12.17 7.32 16.55
CA THR A 23 -10.89 7.14 17.21
C THR A 23 -9.95 6.67 16.14
N ALA A 24 -8.95 7.49 15.80
CA ALA A 24 -7.80 7.03 15.06
C ALA A 24 -7.26 5.84 15.86
N GLN A 25 -7.55 4.64 15.37
CA GLN A 25 -7.00 3.45 15.98
C GLN A 25 -5.49 3.60 15.90
N ASN A 26 -4.82 3.57 17.03
CA ASN A 26 -3.39 3.43 17.12
C ASN A 26 -3.04 2.11 16.43
N MET A 27 -2.84 2.17 15.12
CA MET A 27 -2.28 1.06 14.38
C MET A 27 -0.83 0.95 14.82
N THR A 28 -0.58 0.06 15.77
CA THR A 28 0.79 -0.34 16.09
C THR A 28 1.46 -0.77 14.78
N PRO A 29 2.66 -0.26 14.47
CA PRO A 29 3.38 -0.68 13.27
C PRO A 29 3.57 -2.19 13.30
N VAL A 30 2.89 -2.90 12.42
CA VAL A 30 3.15 -4.33 12.21
C VAL A 30 4.36 -4.40 11.31
N ILE A 31 5.50 -4.73 11.89
CA ILE A 31 6.74 -4.93 11.15
C ILE A 31 6.77 -6.40 10.75
N GLY A 32 6.58 -6.67 9.48
CA GLY A 32 6.82 -7.99 8.91
C GLY A 32 8.32 -8.33 8.83
N PRO A 33 8.67 -9.57 8.48
CA PRO A 33 10.06 -10.03 8.50
C PRO A 33 10.97 -9.32 7.49
N ARG A 34 10.41 -8.67 6.46
CA ARG A 34 11.16 -7.97 5.41
C ARG A 34 10.58 -6.58 5.14
N VAL A 35 11.45 -5.60 4.96
CA VAL A 35 11.06 -4.26 4.48
C VAL A 35 11.30 -4.19 2.96
N ALA A 36 10.22 -3.99 2.21
CA ALA A 36 10.28 -3.87 0.75
C ALA A 36 10.95 -2.56 0.32
N LEU A 37 11.46 -2.54 -0.92
CA LEU A 37 12.01 -1.35 -1.55
C LEU A 37 13.08 -0.63 -0.71
N LYS A 38 13.78 -1.36 0.16
CA LYS A 38 14.75 -0.77 1.10
C LYS A 38 14.20 0.42 1.90
N GLY A 39 12.90 0.37 2.23
CA GLY A 39 12.21 1.43 2.96
C GLY A 39 11.78 2.63 2.14
N TYR A 40 11.81 2.55 0.82
CA TYR A 40 11.20 3.57 -0.05
C TYR A 40 9.67 3.43 -0.07
N ASP A 41 8.98 4.56 -0.21
CA ASP A 41 7.53 4.68 -0.18
C ASP A 41 6.92 4.24 -1.51
N PRO A 42 6.14 3.13 -1.57
CA PRO A 42 5.55 2.67 -2.82
C PRO A 42 4.53 3.65 -3.42
N ILE A 43 3.87 4.48 -2.61
CA ILE A 43 2.89 5.45 -3.10
C ILE A 43 3.56 6.57 -3.89
N SER A 44 4.77 6.97 -3.52
CA SER A 44 5.48 8.08 -4.17
C SER A 44 5.72 7.85 -5.67
N TYR A 45 5.88 6.60 -6.09
CA TYR A 45 6.02 6.27 -7.52
C TYR A 45 4.77 6.62 -8.32
N PHE A 46 3.58 6.48 -7.73
CA PHE A 46 2.29 6.78 -8.37
C PHE A 46 1.89 8.24 -8.26
N THR A 47 2.12 8.87 -7.11
CA THR A 47 1.66 10.25 -6.84
C THR A 47 2.68 11.30 -7.21
N ASP A 48 3.95 11.04 -6.96
CA ASP A 48 5.04 12.00 -7.13
C ASP A 48 5.89 11.72 -8.37
N GLY A 49 5.70 10.54 -9.01
CA GLY A 49 6.44 10.12 -10.19
C GLY A 49 7.92 9.90 -9.95
N LYS A 50 8.33 9.66 -8.71
CA LYS A 50 9.73 9.45 -8.30
C LYS A 50 9.81 8.61 -7.03
N PRO A 51 10.93 7.89 -6.82
CA PRO A 51 11.19 7.20 -5.56
C PRO A 51 11.47 8.20 -4.44
N GLU A 52 10.81 8.04 -3.30
CA GLU A 52 11.07 8.80 -2.08
C GLU A 52 11.21 7.85 -0.90
N LYS A 53 12.05 8.20 0.07
CA LYS A 53 12.22 7.39 1.27
C LYS A 53 10.99 7.49 2.17
N GLY A 54 10.55 6.35 2.68
CA GLY A 54 9.60 6.24 3.76
C GLY A 54 10.26 6.35 5.14
N SER A 55 9.45 6.30 6.17
CA SER A 55 9.83 6.28 7.57
C SER A 55 9.27 5.03 8.25
N SER A 56 10.01 4.46 9.19
CA SER A 56 9.53 3.38 10.05
C SER A 56 8.40 3.79 11.00
N GLU A 57 8.10 5.08 11.09
CA GLU A 57 6.93 5.59 11.83
C GLU A 57 5.61 5.31 11.10
N PHE A 58 5.64 5.23 9.77
CA PHE A 58 4.47 4.98 8.94
C PHE A 58 4.65 3.67 8.19
N THR A 59 4.14 2.58 8.75
CA THR A 59 4.30 1.24 8.18
C THR A 59 2.97 0.58 7.90
N PHE A 60 2.97 -0.34 6.95
CA PHE A 60 1.86 -1.25 6.68
C PHE A 60 2.42 -2.61 6.25
N ALA A 61 1.90 -3.69 6.84
CA ALA A 61 2.26 -5.05 6.44
C ALA A 61 1.23 -5.57 5.44
N PHE A 62 1.71 -6.10 4.34
CA PHE A 62 0.91 -6.72 3.30
C PHE A 62 1.70 -7.86 2.66
N ASP A 63 1.08 -9.03 2.52
CA ASP A 63 1.65 -10.23 1.89
C ASP A 63 3.05 -10.61 2.43
N ASP A 64 3.15 -10.74 3.76
CA ASP A 64 4.37 -11.06 4.52
C ASP A 64 5.52 -10.05 4.38
N THR A 65 5.23 -8.87 3.85
CA THR A 65 6.21 -7.80 3.61
C THR A 65 5.76 -6.52 4.29
N THR A 66 6.71 -5.77 4.84
CA THR A 66 6.45 -4.45 5.45
C THR A 66 6.81 -3.35 4.46
N TYR A 67 5.94 -2.37 4.33
CA TYR A 67 6.14 -1.16 3.54
C TYR A 67 6.28 0.05 4.44
N TRP A 68 7.18 0.96 4.08
CA TRP A 68 7.38 2.23 4.76
C TRP A 68 6.84 3.37 3.91
N PHE A 69 6.26 4.38 4.57
CA PHE A 69 5.64 5.52 3.91
C PHE A 69 6.22 6.83 4.45
N LYS A 70 6.23 7.86 3.63
CA LYS A 70 6.71 9.19 4.04
C LYS A 70 5.72 9.93 4.94
N SER A 71 4.46 9.52 4.95
CA SER A 71 3.39 10.14 5.73
C SER A 71 2.27 9.16 6.07
N ALA A 72 1.46 9.54 7.07
CA ALA A 72 0.25 8.80 7.41
C ALA A 72 -0.74 8.74 6.23
N GLU A 73 -0.85 9.82 5.44
CA GLU A 73 -1.71 9.90 4.26
C GLU A 73 -1.32 8.85 3.21
N HIS A 74 -0.02 8.70 2.92
CA HIS A 74 0.48 7.67 1.99
C HIS A 74 0.21 6.26 2.51
N ARG A 75 0.40 6.02 3.80
CA ARG A 75 0.05 4.74 4.43
C ARG A 75 -1.43 4.42 4.27
N GLU A 76 -2.32 5.36 4.54
CA GLU A 76 -3.77 5.19 4.41
C GLU A 76 -4.18 4.95 2.95
N LYS A 77 -3.56 5.65 2.02
CA LYS A 77 -3.77 5.44 0.59
C LYS A 77 -3.38 4.02 0.16
N PHE A 78 -2.22 3.54 0.62
CA PHE A 78 -1.80 2.15 0.39
C PHE A 78 -2.78 1.16 1.01
N ALA A 79 -3.19 1.38 2.26
CA ALA A 79 -4.13 0.51 2.98
C ALA A 79 -5.51 0.40 2.32
N SER A 80 -5.92 1.41 1.54
CA SER A 80 -7.18 1.40 0.80
C SER A 80 -7.19 0.44 -0.39
N ASP A 81 -6.04 0.19 -1.01
CA ASP A 81 -5.88 -0.74 -2.15
C ASP A 81 -4.43 -1.26 -2.24
N PRO A 82 -4.02 -2.15 -1.32
CA PRO A 82 -2.65 -2.64 -1.28
C PRO A 82 -2.24 -3.40 -2.55
N GLU A 83 -3.17 -4.15 -3.16
CA GLU A 83 -2.90 -4.93 -4.38
C GLU A 83 -2.53 -4.04 -5.57
N HIS A 84 -3.11 -2.84 -5.62
CA HIS A 84 -2.81 -1.87 -6.67
C HIS A 84 -1.45 -1.19 -6.46
N TYR A 85 -1.17 -0.78 -5.21
CA TYR A 85 -0.01 0.05 -4.90
C TYR A 85 1.25 -0.72 -4.53
N ALA A 86 1.12 -1.98 -4.11
CA ALA A 86 2.29 -2.80 -3.84
C ALA A 86 3.12 -3.03 -5.12
N PRO A 87 4.45 -2.98 -5.03
CA PRO A 87 5.28 -3.37 -6.15
C PRO A 87 5.05 -4.85 -6.49
N GLN A 88 5.10 -5.19 -7.75
CA GLN A 88 4.98 -6.58 -8.17
C GLN A 88 6.11 -7.42 -7.56
N PHE A 89 5.80 -8.65 -7.21
CA PHE A 89 6.76 -9.59 -6.62
C PHE A 89 7.43 -9.06 -5.34
N ASP A 90 6.65 -8.45 -4.46
CA ASP A 90 7.09 -7.86 -3.17
C ASP A 90 8.27 -6.89 -3.29
N GLY A 91 8.44 -6.28 -4.46
CA GLY A 91 9.55 -5.37 -4.71
C GLY A 91 10.88 -6.07 -5.03
N TYR A 92 10.86 -7.34 -5.39
CA TYR A 92 12.01 -7.99 -6.01
C TYR A 92 12.13 -7.62 -7.49
N CYS A 93 13.32 -7.78 -8.04
CA CYS A 93 13.60 -7.49 -9.45
C CYS A 93 12.75 -8.36 -10.39
N ALA A 94 11.80 -7.76 -11.12
CA ALA A 94 10.89 -8.48 -12.00
C ALA A 94 11.61 -9.31 -13.08
N ILE A 95 12.73 -8.80 -13.62
CA ILE A 95 13.54 -9.52 -14.62
C ILE A 95 14.19 -10.77 -13.98
N GLN A 96 14.68 -10.66 -12.75
CA GLN A 96 15.30 -11.82 -12.09
C GLN A 96 14.26 -12.85 -11.68
N VAL A 97 13.09 -12.39 -11.20
CA VAL A 97 11.96 -13.29 -10.92
C VAL A 97 11.53 -14.05 -12.18
N SER A 98 11.50 -13.42 -13.35
CA SER A 98 11.20 -14.10 -14.62
C SER A 98 12.22 -15.18 -14.99
N ARG A 99 13.43 -15.11 -14.42
CA ARG A 99 14.51 -16.10 -14.58
C ARG A 99 14.55 -17.13 -13.45
N GLY A 100 13.58 -17.08 -12.52
CA GLY A 100 13.54 -17.98 -11.37
C GLY A 100 14.48 -17.59 -10.22
N LEU A 101 14.88 -16.33 -10.13
CA LEU A 101 15.77 -15.81 -9.10
C LEU A 101 15.11 -14.72 -8.27
N LYS A 102 15.31 -14.76 -6.95
CA LYS A 102 14.83 -13.78 -5.99
C LYS A 102 15.96 -12.81 -5.66
N VAL A 103 15.96 -11.64 -6.29
CA VAL A 103 17.03 -10.64 -6.17
C VAL A 103 16.42 -9.30 -5.78
N GLU A 104 16.96 -8.66 -4.74
CA GLU A 104 16.55 -7.35 -4.28
C GLU A 104 16.68 -6.30 -5.40
N ALA A 105 15.68 -5.41 -5.45
CA ALA A 105 15.70 -4.33 -6.42
C ALA A 105 16.44 -3.09 -5.91
N ASP A 106 16.85 -2.26 -6.84
CA ASP A 106 17.22 -0.87 -6.60
C ASP A 106 15.93 -0.03 -6.69
N PRO A 107 15.51 0.66 -5.63
CA PRO A 107 14.30 1.48 -5.64
C PRO A 107 14.28 2.57 -6.72
N GLU A 108 15.45 2.99 -7.20
CA GLU A 108 15.55 3.99 -8.26
C GLU A 108 15.46 3.40 -9.69
N ALA A 109 15.46 2.08 -9.81
CA ALA A 109 15.30 1.37 -11.08
C ALA A 109 13.87 0.80 -11.17
N TRP A 110 12.92 1.58 -11.71
CA TRP A 110 11.50 1.27 -11.69
C TRP A 110 10.76 1.68 -12.95
N THR A 111 9.57 1.15 -13.11
CA THR A 111 8.57 1.62 -14.09
C THR A 111 7.17 1.28 -13.62
N ILE A 112 6.19 2.08 -14.04
CA ILE A 112 4.78 1.73 -13.95
C ILE A 112 4.31 1.34 -15.35
N THR A 113 3.82 0.11 -15.47
CA THR A 113 3.31 -0.43 -16.73
C THR A 113 1.93 -1.05 -16.46
N ASN A 114 0.92 -0.63 -17.20
CA ASN A 114 -0.47 -1.06 -17.02
C ASN A 114 -0.96 -0.87 -15.56
N GLY A 115 -0.61 0.26 -14.93
CA GLY A 115 -0.99 0.60 -13.57
C GLY A 115 -0.27 -0.21 -12.48
N LYS A 116 0.75 -0.99 -12.82
CA LYS A 116 1.50 -1.81 -11.87
C LYS A 116 2.95 -1.34 -11.74
N LEU A 117 3.43 -1.28 -10.51
CA LEU A 117 4.80 -0.90 -10.20
C LEU A 117 5.74 -2.12 -10.34
N TYR A 118 6.71 -2.01 -11.22
CA TYR A 118 7.81 -2.96 -11.38
C TYR A 118 9.12 -2.30 -10.98
N VAL A 119 9.95 -3.05 -10.28
CA VAL A 119 11.27 -2.62 -9.84
C VAL A 119 12.35 -3.59 -10.32
N PHE A 120 13.56 -3.10 -10.44
CA PHE A 120 14.67 -3.84 -11.07
C PHE A 120 15.96 -3.71 -10.26
N SER A 121 16.85 -4.68 -10.37
CA SER A 121 18.12 -4.66 -9.64
C SER A 121 19.18 -3.73 -10.22
N LYS A 122 18.95 -3.19 -11.43
CA LYS A 122 19.88 -2.32 -12.13
C LYS A 122 19.15 -1.21 -12.91
N LYS A 123 19.80 -0.06 -13.06
CA LYS A 123 19.25 1.12 -13.77
C LYS A 123 18.84 0.84 -15.23
N GLY A 124 19.45 -0.12 -15.91
CA GLY A 124 19.05 -0.56 -17.25
C GLY A 124 17.79 -1.44 -17.28
N GLY A 125 17.28 -1.85 -16.13
CA GLY A 125 16.12 -2.73 -16.01
C GLY A 125 14.86 -2.21 -16.68
N PRO A 126 14.44 -0.96 -16.44
CA PRO A 126 13.25 -0.39 -17.08
C PRO A 126 13.28 -0.45 -18.60
N ALA A 127 14.42 -0.08 -19.21
CA ALA A 127 14.60 -0.10 -20.66
C ALA A 127 14.60 -1.53 -21.23
N TYR A 128 15.19 -2.48 -20.51
CA TYR A 128 15.17 -3.89 -20.89
C TYR A 128 13.76 -4.47 -20.80
N PHE A 129 13.08 -4.23 -19.68
CA PHE A 129 11.70 -4.66 -19.46
C PHE A 129 10.75 -4.08 -20.52
N GLY A 130 10.91 -2.80 -20.87
CA GLY A 130 10.07 -2.11 -21.85
C GLY A 130 10.09 -2.72 -23.26
N LYS A 131 11.09 -3.56 -23.59
CA LYS A 131 11.16 -4.29 -24.87
C LYS A 131 10.21 -5.48 -24.93
N GLN A 132 9.93 -6.12 -23.79
CA GLN A 132 9.11 -7.33 -23.69
C GLN A 132 8.33 -7.37 -22.35
N PRO A 133 7.55 -6.31 -22.02
CA PRO A 133 6.96 -6.21 -20.69
C PRO A 133 5.98 -7.34 -20.38
N VAL A 134 5.17 -7.75 -21.33
CA VAL A 134 4.19 -8.82 -21.14
C VAL A 134 4.89 -10.16 -20.92
N ALA A 135 5.85 -10.51 -21.77
CA ALA A 135 6.55 -11.80 -21.68
C ALA A 135 7.33 -11.93 -20.36
N ILE A 136 8.02 -10.86 -19.92
CA ILE A 136 8.75 -10.86 -18.66
C ILE A 136 7.79 -10.94 -17.47
N ALA A 137 6.70 -10.15 -17.47
CA ALA A 137 5.72 -10.15 -16.38
C ALA A 137 5.00 -11.49 -16.24
N GLU A 138 4.56 -12.11 -17.34
CA GLU A 138 3.92 -13.42 -17.29
C GLU A 138 4.88 -14.51 -16.80
N LYS A 139 6.11 -14.51 -17.28
CA LYS A 139 7.11 -15.48 -16.82
C LYS A 139 7.46 -15.30 -15.35
N ALA A 140 7.53 -14.05 -14.88
CA ALA A 140 7.73 -13.76 -13.48
C ALA A 140 6.55 -14.26 -12.62
N LYS A 141 5.31 -14.06 -13.05
CA LYS A 141 4.12 -14.59 -12.36
C LYS A 141 4.11 -16.12 -12.28
N GLU A 142 4.54 -16.82 -13.33
CA GLU A 142 4.65 -18.29 -13.31
C GLU A 142 5.67 -18.77 -12.25
N ASN A 143 6.77 -18.04 -12.09
CA ASN A 143 7.84 -18.41 -11.17
C ASN A 143 7.56 -17.98 -9.72
N TRP A 144 6.81 -16.89 -9.52
CA TRP A 144 6.65 -16.23 -8.25
C TRP A 144 6.13 -17.15 -7.12
N PRO A 145 5.09 -18.00 -7.31
CA PRO A 145 4.60 -18.86 -6.23
C PRO A 145 5.67 -19.78 -5.63
N LYS A 146 6.64 -20.22 -6.44
CA LYS A 146 7.75 -21.07 -5.98
C LYS A 146 8.83 -20.26 -5.26
N LEU A 147 9.03 -19.00 -5.66
CA LEU A 147 10.04 -18.11 -5.08
C LEU A 147 9.53 -17.45 -3.80
N HIS A 148 8.25 -17.14 -3.74
CA HIS A 148 7.63 -16.48 -2.59
C HIS A 148 7.74 -17.32 -1.31
N THR A 149 7.62 -18.62 -1.41
CA THR A 149 7.69 -19.56 -0.28
C THR A 149 9.13 -19.92 0.15
N GLN A 150 10.15 -19.42 -0.50
CA GLN A 150 11.56 -19.58 -0.14
C GLN A 150 12.04 -18.37 0.66
#